data_e77d1bc24842fdcdf2c18af4ae63f510
#
_entry.id   e77d1bc24842fdcdf2c18af4ae63f510
#
_cell.length_a   1.000
_cell.length_b   1.000
_cell.length_c   1.000
_cell.angle_alpha   90.00
_cell.angle_beta   90.00
_cell.angle_gamma   90.00
#
_symmetry.space_group_name_H-M   'P 1'
#
loop_
_entity.id
_entity.type
_entity.pdbx_description
1 polymer ?
#
loop_
_entity_poly.entity_id
_entity_poly.type
_entity_poly.pdbx_seq_one_letter_code
_entity_poly.pdbx_strand_id
1 'polypeptide(L)' 'MDAQPSLDDRELAVLAFEGRSFTSPGAKERAVREELDMAPVRYFQLLNALLDDPRALAAAPVTVNRLRRVREAKRQER' A
#
# COMPACT_ATOMS: atom_id res chain seq x y z
N MET A 1 -18.68 -12.07 18.43
CA MET A 1 -17.99 -12.02 18.04
C MET A 1 -17.71 -11.22 17.15
N ASP A 2 -17.29 -10.38 17.11
CA ASP A 2 -17.14 -9.47 16.38
C ASP A 2 -15.87 -9.39 15.89
N ALA A 3 -15.39 -10.19 15.12
CA ALA A 3 -14.22 -10.10 14.41
C ALA A 3 -14.30 -8.90 13.54
N GLN A 4 -13.27 -8.13 13.45
CA GLN A 4 -13.19 -7.07 12.50
C GLN A 4 -13.20 -7.66 11.11
N PRO A 5 -13.83 -6.99 10.16
CA PRO A 5 -13.82 -7.47 8.78
C PRO A 5 -12.39 -7.57 8.28
N SER A 6 -12.10 -8.62 7.54
CA SER A 6 -10.81 -8.78 6.91
C SER A 6 -10.61 -7.75 5.81
N LEU A 7 -9.38 -7.53 5.42
CA LEU A 7 -9.10 -6.72 4.24
C LEU A 7 -9.70 -7.39 3.01
N ASP A 8 -10.22 -6.59 2.09
CA ASP A 8 -10.79 -7.15 0.87
C ASP A 8 -9.67 -7.49 -0.13
N ASP A 9 -10.04 -8.11 -1.24
CA ASP A 9 -9.06 -8.56 -2.22
C ASP A 9 -8.27 -7.40 -2.82
N ARG A 10 -8.91 -6.26 -3.02
CA ARG A 10 -8.23 -5.09 -3.57
C ARG A 10 -7.19 -4.56 -2.60
N GLU A 11 -7.54 -4.47 -1.33
CA GLU A 11 -6.62 -4.02 -0.29
C GLU A 11 -5.43 -4.96 -0.16
N LEU A 12 -5.67 -6.25 -0.19
CA LEU A 12 -4.59 -7.23 -0.13
C LEU A 12 -3.69 -7.15 -1.36
N ALA A 13 -4.29 -6.90 -2.54
CA ALA A 13 -3.53 -6.76 -3.77
C ALA A 13 -2.61 -5.54 -3.72
N VAL A 14 -3.08 -4.43 -3.15
CA VAL A 14 -2.27 -3.23 -3.01
C VAL A 14 -1.06 -3.51 -2.11
N LEU A 15 -1.27 -4.18 -0.99
CA LEU A 15 -0.17 -4.50 -0.08
C LEU A 15 0.83 -5.44 -0.73
N ALA A 16 0.35 -6.45 -1.45
CA ALA A 16 1.24 -7.38 -2.16
C ALA A 16 2.04 -6.66 -3.25
N PHE A 17 1.39 -5.70 -3.91
CA PHE A 17 2.03 -4.93 -4.97
C PHE A 17 3.22 -4.13 -4.43
N GLU A 18 3.12 -3.64 -3.20
CA GLU A 18 4.21 -2.89 -2.58
C GLU A 18 5.43 -3.74 -2.25
N GLY A 19 5.29 -5.05 -2.28
CA GLY A 19 6.43 -5.95 -2.11
C GLY A 19 7.25 -6.14 -3.37
N ARG A 20 6.79 -5.60 -4.50
CA ARG A 20 7.47 -5.74 -5.80
C ARG A 20 8.42 -4.59 -6.05
N SER A 21 9.42 -4.84 -6.88
CA SER A 21 10.35 -3.79 -7.31
C SER A 21 10.03 -3.37 -8.73
N PHE A 22 10.22 -2.09 -9.03
CA PHE A 22 9.97 -1.55 -10.36
C PHE A 22 11.18 -0.74 -10.80
N THR A 23 11.41 -0.68 -12.11
CA THR A 23 12.59 0.00 -12.65
C THR A 23 12.47 1.52 -12.56
N SER A 24 11.25 2.04 -12.47
CA SER A 24 11.03 3.47 -12.39
C SER A 24 9.64 3.73 -11.82
N PRO A 25 9.37 4.95 -11.32
CA PRO A 25 8.03 5.31 -10.90
C PRO A 25 7.00 5.18 -12.01
N GLY A 26 7.38 5.51 -13.24
CA GLY A 26 6.46 5.37 -14.38
C GLY A 26 6.09 3.93 -14.66
N ALA A 27 7.06 3.01 -14.50
CA ALA A 27 6.79 1.58 -14.67
C ALA A 27 5.80 1.09 -13.61
N LYS A 28 5.95 1.57 -12.38
CA LYS A 28 5.04 1.20 -11.30
C LYS A 28 3.63 1.72 -11.58
N GLU A 29 3.50 2.96 -12.02
CA GLU A 29 2.19 3.53 -12.31
C GLU A 29 1.49 2.80 -13.45
N ARG A 30 2.25 2.42 -14.48
CA ARG A 30 1.69 1.63 -15.58
C ARG A 30 1.19 0.28 -15.07
N ALA A 31 1.97 -0.39 -14.22
CA ALA A 31 1.56 -1.66 -13.66
C ALA A 31 0.30 -1.54 -12.80
N VAL A 32 0.18 -0.44 -12.05
CA VAL A 32 -1.03 -0.18 -11.26
C VAL A 32 -2.26 -0.13 -12.17
N ARG A 33 -2.15 0.60 -13.29
CA ARG A 33 -3.26 0.69 -14.23
C ARG A 33 -3.58 -0.65 -14.88
N GLU A 34 -2.55 -1.38 -15.28
CA GLU A 34 -2.75 -2.59 -16.06
C GLU A 34 -3.10 -3.81 -15.22
N GLU A 35 -2.48 -3.92 -14.05
CA GLU A 35 -2.67 -5.12 -13.22
C GLU A 35 -3.74 -4.96 -12.16
N LEU A 36 -3.91 -3.76 -11.62
CA LEU A 36 -4.88 -3.51 -10.58
C LEU A 36 -6.14 -2.78 -11.08
N ASP A 37 -6.12 -2.38 -12.37
CA ASP A 37 -7.23 -1.66 -12.98
C ASP A 37 -7.60 -0.46 -12.11
N MET A 38 -6.63 0.33 -11.74
CA MET A 38 -6.79 1.41 -10.79
C MET A 38 -5.97 2.61 -11.24
N ALA A 39 -6.52 3.81 -11.08
CA ALA A 39 -5.73 5.02 -11.34
C ALA A 39 -4.66 5.17 -10.27
N PRO A 40 -3.46 5.62 -10.61
CA PRO A 40 -2.38 5.77 -9.62
C PRO A 40 -2.76 6.63 -8.42
N VAL A 41 -3.51 7.71 -8.62
CA VAL A 41 -3.95 8.56 -7.51
C VAL A 41 -4.79 7.76 -6.52
N ARG A 42 -5.71 6.95 -7.05
CA ARG A 42 -6.56 6.11 -6.21
C ARG A 42 -5.73 5.07 -5.46
N TYR A 43 -4.75 4.49 -6.15
CA TYR A 43 -3.85 3.52 -5.54
C TYR A 43 -3.13 4.11 -4.33
N PHE A 44 -2.54 5.30 -4.49
CA PHE A 44 -1.79 5.91 -3.41
C PHE A 44 -2.68 6.38 -2.27
N GLN A 45 -3.92 6.81 -2.57
CA GLN A 45 -4.88 7.15 -1.53
C GLN A 45 -5.22 5.92 -0.69
N LEU A 46 -5.46 4.80 -1.35
CA LEU A 46 -5.79 3.56 -0.66
C LEU A 46 -4.61 3.06 0.14
N LEU A 47 -3.42 3.09 -0.45
CA LEU A 47 -2.20 2.67 0.25
C LEU A 47 -1.98 3.51 1.50
N ASN A 48 -2.13 4.83 1.40
CA ASN A 48 -1.91 5.70 2.54
C ASN A 48 -2.89 5.39 3.67
N ALA A 49 -4.14 5.11 3.34
CA ALA A 49 -5.13 4.72 4.34
C ALA A 49 -4.76 3.38 4.99
N LEU A 50 -4.24 2.44 4.19
CA LEU A 50 -3.85 1.13 4.73
C LEU A 50 -2.68 1.23 5.70
N LEU A 51 -1.79 2.20 5.52
CA LEU A 51 -0.67 2.35 6.44
C LEU A 51 -1.10 2.70 7.86
N ASP A 52 -2.31 3.21 8.02
CA ASP A 52 -2.85 3.53 9.34
C ASP A 52 -3.91 2.53 9.79
N ASP A 53 -4.10 1.45 9.06
CA ASP A 53 -5.11 0.45 9.34
C ASP A 53 -4.48 -0.75 10.07
N PRO A 54 -4.93 -1.06 11.31
CA PRO A 54 -4.35 -2.20 12.04
C PRO A 54 -4.53 -3.54 11.31
N ARG A 55 -5.55 -3.67 10.47
CA ARG A 55 -5.73 -4.90 9.69
C ARG A 55 -4.60 -5.08 8.68
N ALA A 56 -4.13 -3.97 8.08
CA ALA A 56 -3.02 -4.02 7.14
C ALA A 56 -1.72 -4.36 7.87
N LEU A 57 -1.52 -3.78 9.05
CA LEU A 57 -0.33 -4.10 9.85
C LEU A 57 -0.31 -5.57 10.22
N ALA A 58 -1.46 -6.13 10.56
CA ALA A 58 -1.54 -7.56 10.91
C ALA A 58 -1.27 -8.44 9.69
N ALA A 59 -1.75 -8.03 8.52
CA ALA A 59 -1.62 -8.84 7.29
C ALA A 59 -0.22 -8.75 6.69
N ALA A 60 0.44 -7.59 6.76
CA ALA A 60 1.72 -7.37 6.09
C ALA A 60 2.62 -6.47 6.95
N PRO A 61 3.05 -6.97 8.13
CA PRO A 61 3.78 -6.12 9.08
C PRO A 61 5.08 -5.56 8.53
N VAL A 62 5.84 -6.35 7.78
CA VAL A 62 7.13 -5.88 7.25
C VAL A 62 6.92 -4.76 6.25
N THR A 63 5.97 -4.96 5.33
CA THR A 63 5.67 -3.96 4.30
C THR A 63 5.13 -2.68 4.93
N VAL A 64 4.16 -2.80 5.82
CA VAL A 64 3.54 -1.63 6.44
C VAL A 64 4.55 -0.85 7.28
N ASN A 65 5.37 -1.53 8.08
CA ASN A 65 6.35 -0.85 8.92
C ASN A 65 7.42 -0.16 8.07
N ARG A 66 7.86 -0.80 6.97
CA ARG A 66 8.82 -0.17 6.08
C ARG A 66 8.26 1.10 5.47
N LEU A 67 7.02 1.05 5.00
CA LEU A 67 6.40 2.21 4.36
C LEU A 67 6.11 3.32 5.36
N ARG A 68 5.76 2.97 6.59
CA ARG A 68 5.59 3.97 7.65
C ARG A 68 6.91 4.71 7.92
N ARG A 69 8.03 3.98 7.93
CA ARG A 69 9.33 4.61 8.15
C ARG A 69 9.68 5.55 7.00
N VAL A 70 9.38 5.16 5.77
CA VAL A 70 9.64 6.02 4.62
C VAL A 70 8.78 7.28 4.70
N ARG A 71 7.51 7.13 5.04
CA ARG A 71 6.60 8.27 5.16
C ARG A 71 7.08 9.23 6.25
N GLU A 72 7.51 8.68 7.38
CA GLU A 72 7.97 9.49 8.50
C GLU A 72 9.26 10.24 8.16
N ALA A 73 10.18 9.58 7.47
CA ALA A 73 11.43 10.23 7.06
C ALA A 73 11.15 11.41 6.13
N LYS A 74 10.18 11.27 5.22
CA LYS A 74 9.83 12.38 4.33
C LYS A 74 9.24 13.55 5.08
N ARG A 75 8.44 13.29 6.12
CA ARG A 75 7.90 14.36 6.94
C ARG A 75 9.01 15.13 7.65
N GLN A 76 10.03 14.44 8.08
CA GLN A 76 11.12 15.07 8.83
C GLN A 76 12.07 15.85 7.93
N GLU A 77 12.03 15.63 6.65
CA GLU A 77 12.86 16.37 5.71
C GLU A 77 12.33 17.76 5.42
N ARG A 78 11.17 18.11 5.92
CA ARG A 78 10.59 19.42 5.65
C ARG A 78 11.08 20.50 6.57
#